data_63c8456734f699aeaf5c8c4821ff5012
#
_entry.id   63c8456734f699aeaf5c8c4821ff5012
#
_cell.length_a   1.000
_cell.length_b   1.000
_cell.length_c   1.000
_cell.angle_alpha   90.00
_cell.angle_beta   90.00
_cell.angle_gamma   90.00
#
_symmetry.space_group_name_H-M   'P 1'
#
loop_
_entity.id
_entity.type
_entity.pdbx_description
1 polymer ?
#
loop_
_entity_poly.entity_id
_entity_poly.type
_entity_poly.pdbx_seq_one_letter_code
_entity_poly.pdbx_strand_id
1 'polypeptide(L)'
;MESIKTMDLNIIDEIPNRLLEVSPSELHQVLPGPTLLRIPGEKEPPFFISTLLHGNEPTGFLAVQQLLNHYRRQDKPLPRSVWLFLGNVAAARENARHLPDQPDYNRIWKGGTFPEHRLVTQLLEILESTTMFAGVDIHNTSGKNPHYACVNKLDGPFINLGKLFSPTIVYFTRPDEVISRALAEFCTAITIESGQARDPFGVDHVLDFLEQCLALDSIPKNANNPGAPKVYHSIARIEVPDDCRIGFGESCQETDFNFVENLESMNFVEQAENTLVGWRCNPNLKLAVVDEHGKDVSEGFISYTNGEIRLIRSIVPSMLTTYAPNVLDDCLGYLMQRYALK
;
A
#
# COMPACT_ATOMS: atom_id res chain seq x y z
N MET A 1 18.11 13.42 29.84
CA MET A 1 16.91 13.64 29.03
C MET A 1 17.40 14.02 27.64
N GLU A 2 17.55 13.05 26.75
CA GLU A 2 17.78 13.32 25.34
C GLU A 2 16.53 14.03 24.82
N SER A 3 16.73 15.17 24.15
CA SER A 3 15.64 15.89 23.49
C SER A 3 15.06 14.96 22.44
N ILE A 4 13.81 14.59 22.59
CA ILE A 4 13.03 13.92 21.53
C ILE A 4 13.18 14.83 20.29
N LYS A 5 13.94 14.38 19.29
CA LYS A 5 14.01 15.06 18.00
C LYS A 5 12.61 15.05 17.43
N THR A 6 11.91 16.19 17.49
CA THR A 6 10.61 16.34 16.84
C THR A 6 10.83 16.22 15.34
N MET A 7 10.15 15.27 14.70
CA MET A 7 10.14 15.14 13.25
C MET A 7 9.02 16.06 12.74
N ASP A 8 9.40 17.21 12.17
CA ASP A 8 8.45 18.17 11.61
C ASP A 8 8.27 17.90 10.10
N LEU A 9 7.06 18.15 9.61
CA LEU A 9 6.75 18.09 8.18
C LEU A 9 7.49 19.24 7.46
N ASN A 10 8.28 18.88 6.46
CA ASN A 10 8.86 19.87 5.56
C ASN A 10 7.84 20.23 4.47
N ILE A 11 7.63 21.53 4.22
CA ILE A 11 6.68 22.00 3.20
C ILE A 11 7.44 22.92 2.24
N ILE A 12 7.32 22.62 0.95
CA ILE A 12 7.98 23.40 -0.10
C ILE A 12 7.03 23.63 -1.28
N ASP A 13 7.13 24.81 -1.90
CA ASP A 13 6.29 25.26 -3.00
C ASP A 13 7.04 25.26 -4.35
N GLU A 14 8.32 24.94 -4.32
CA GLU A 14 9.16 24.85 -5.51
C GLU A 14 9.82 23.48 -5.61
N ILE A 15 9.85 22.91 -6.81
CA ILE A 15 10.52 21.63 -7.05
C ILE A 15 12.04 21.83 -6.94
N PRO A 16 12.73 21.17 -6.00
CA PRO A 16 14.19 21.26 -5.92
C PRO A 16 14.83 20.75 -7.23
N ASN A 17 15.82 21.49 -7.72
CA ASN A 17 16.43 21.23 -9.03
C ASN A 17 16.86 19.77 -9.25
N ARG A 18 17.41 19.12 -8.22
CA ARG A 18 17.87 17.73 -8.29
C ARG A 18 16.79 16.69 -8.04
N LEU A 19 15.61 17.06 -7.55
CA LEU A 19 14.55 16.11 -7.20
C LEU A 19 14.14 15.21 -8.38
N LEU A 20 14.17 15.78 -9.57
CA LEU A 20 13.75 15.08 -10.79
C LEU A 20 14.85 14.22 -11.44
N GLU A 21 16.02 14.13 -10.81
CA GLU A 21 17.21 13.44 -11.33
C GLU A 21 17.77 12.39 -10.38
N VAL A 22 17.53 12.54 -9.07
CA VAL A 22 18.07 11.62 -8.05
C VAL A 22 17.32 10.29 -8.02
N SER A 23 18.03 9.24 -7.68
CA SER A 23 17.41 7.95 -7.33
C SER A 23 16.67 8.04 -5.98
N PRO A 24 15.74 7.12 -5.68
CA PRO A 24 15.08 7.08 -4.37
C PRO A 24 16.07 7.03 -3.20
N SER A 25 17.17 6.29 -3.33
CA SER A 25 18.21 6.19 -2.29
C SER A 25 19.04 7.48 -2.10
N GLU A 26 19.07 8.37 -3.09
CA GLU A 26 19.76 9.66 -3.03
C GLU A 26 18.83 10.82 -2.62
N LEU A 27 17.53 10.56 -2.45
CA LEU A 27 16.53 11.57 -2.12
C LEU A 27 16.90 12.36 -0.85
N HIS A 28 17.54 11.72 0.13
CA HIS A 28 18.06 12.34 1.35
C HIS A 28 19.10 13.46 1.13
N GLN A 29 19.71 13.55 -0.07
CA GLN A 29 20.64 14.62 -0.44
C GLN A 29 19.90 15.88 -0.93
N VAL A 30 18.60 15.76 -1.20
CA VAL A 30 17.76 16.84 -1.74
C VAL A 30 16.71 17.29 -0.75
N LEU A 31 16.17 16.35 0.02
CA LEU A 31 15.13 16.59 1.02
C LEU A 31 15.65 16.25 2.42
N PRO A 32 15.37 17.09 3.43
CA PRO A 32 15.85 16.87 4.80
C PRO A 32 15.10 15.72 5.52
N GLY A 33 13.96 15.29 5.00
CA GLY A 33 13.08 14.27 5.58
C GLY A 33 11.73 14.25 4.88
N PRO A 34 10.68 13.77 5.56
CA PRO A 34 9.32 13.75 5.02
C PRO A 34 8.89 15.13 4.54
N THR A 35 8.43 15.22 3.30
CA THR A 35 8.21 16.49 2.63
C THR A 35 6.91 16.51 1.86
N LEU A 36 6.13 17.57 2.04
CA LEU A 36 4.98 17.93 1.22
C LEU A 36 5.40 18.99 0.19
N LEU A 37 5.37 18.64 -1.09
CA LEU A 37 5.54 19.58 -2.19
C LEU A 37 4.17 20.02 -2.71
N ARG A 38 3.97 21.34 -2.82
CA ARG A 38 2.75 21.90 -3.42
C ARG A 38 3.09 22.46 -4.78
N ILE A 39 2.67 21.75 -5.81
CA ILE A 39 3.03 22.05 -7.21
C ILE A 39 1.79 22.63 -7.90
N PRO A 40 1.84 23.89 -8.40
CA PRO A 40 0.71 24.51 -9.05
C PRO A 40 0.41 23.85 -10.40
N GLY A 41 -0.87 23.86 -10.80
CA GLY A 41 -1.37 23.40 -12.08
C GLY A 41 -2.52 24.26 -12.58
N GLU A 42 -3.10 23.91 -13.74
CA GLU A 42 -4.16 24.69 -14.38
C GLU A 42 -5.51 24.59 -13.65
N LYS A 43 -5.80 23.41 -13.04
CA LYS A 43 -7.07 23.13 -12.35
C LYS A 43 -6.87 23.03 -10.85
N GLU A 44 -7.88 23.50 -10.13
CA GLU A 44 -8.10 23.27 -8.69
C GLU A 44 -9.40 22.47 -8.50
N PRO A 45 -9.64 21.80 -7.37
CA PRO A 45 -8.71 21.64 -6.25
C PRO A 45 -7.55 20.65 -6.55
N PRO A 46 -6.48 20.63 -5.71
CA PRO A 46 -5.29 19.84 -5.96
C PRO A 46 -5.55 18.34 -5.82
N PHE A 47 -4.76 17.54 -6.54
CA PHE A 47 -4.67 16.09 -6.41
C PHE A 47 -3.55 15.72 -5.46
N PHE A 48 -3.86 15.00 -4.38
CA PHE A 48 -2.88 14.54 -3.42
C PHE A 48 -2.26 13.22 -3.86
N ILE A 49 -0.94 13.15 -3.83
CA ILE A 49 -0.17 11.94 -4.14
C ILE A 49 0.76 11.65 -2.97
N SER A 50 0.67 10.45 -2.40
CA SER A 50 1.62 9.92 -1.42
C SER A 50 2.47 8.83 -2.06
N THR A 51 3.76 8.82 -1.77
CA THR A 51 4.68 7.78 -2.18
C THR A 51 5.84 7.67 -1.19
N LEU A 52 6.57 6.54 -1.24
CA LEU A 52 7.68 6.24 -0.33
C LEU A 52 7.28 6.26 1.15
N LEU A 53 6.04 5.87 1.51
CA LEU A 53 5.73 5.52 2.90
C LEU A 53 6.61 4.34 3.34
N HIS A 54 6.84 3.40 2.43
CA HIS A 54 7.88 2.38 2.56
C HIS A 54 9.05 2.73 1.63
N GLY A 55 10.25 2.82 2.20
CA GLY A 55 11.42 3.31 1.46
C GLY A 55 11.91 2.38 0.35
N ASN A 56 11.54 1.10 0.38
CA ASN A 56 11.85 0.09 -0.63
C ASN A 56 10.79 -0.03 -1.74
N GLU A 57 9.83 0.91 -1.81
CA GLU A 57 8.73 0.94 -2.78
C GLU A 57 8.85 2.16 -3.72
N PRO A 58 9.79 2.15 -4.68
CA PRO A 58 10.18 3.34 -5.43
C PRO A 58 9.26 3.71 -6.59
N THR A 59 8.36 2.82 -7.04
CA THR A 59 7.61 2.98 -8.29
C THR A 59 6.82 4.28 -8.34
N GLY A 60 6.13 4.63 -7.26
CA GLY A 60 5.37 5.88 -7.18
C GLY A 60 6.25 7.13 -7.34
N PHE A 61 7.40 7.17 -6.68
CA PHE A 61 8.34 8.28 -6.81
C PHE A 61 8.89 8.40 -8.24
N LEU A 62 9.28 7.28 -8.85
CA LEU A 62 9.81 7.27 -10.22
C LEU A 62 8.74 7.69 -11.24
N ALA A 63 7.50 7.27 -11.07
CA ALA A 63 6.39 7.69 -11.94
C ALA A 63 6.13 9.22 -11.81
N VAL A 64 6.13 9.75 -10.59
CA VAL A 64 5.98 11.20 -10.38
C VAL A 64 7.16 11.97 -10.95
N GLN A 65 8.40 11.48 -10.82
CA GLN A 65 9.56 12.10 -11.47
C GLN A 65 9.38 12.16 -12.99
N GLN A 66 8.92 11.09 -13.62
CA GLN A 66 8.66 11.05 -15.07
C GLN A 66 7.56 12.02 -15.45
N LEU A 67 6.44 12.05 -14.70
CA LEU A 67 5.34 12.98 -14.88
C LEU A 67 5.84 14.44 -14.88
N LEU A 68 6.52 14.85 -13.81
CA LEU A 68 7.01 16.22 -13.65
C LEU A 68 8.04 16.59 -14.72
N ASN A 69 8.94 15.65 -15.06
CA ASN A 69 9.91 15.86 -16.15
C ASN A 69 9.24 16.00 -17.52
N HIS A 70 8.16 15.27 -17.77
CA HIS A 70 7.40 15.38 -19.02
C HIS A 70 6.88 16.80 -19.22
N TYR A 71 6.17 17.36 -18.23
CA TYR A 71 5.61 18.71 -18.30
C TYR A 71 6.70 19.79 -18.31
N ARG A 72 7.75 19.64 -17.49
CA ARG A 72 8.90 20.58 -17.49
C ARG A 72 9.58 20.67 -18.84
N ARG A 73 9.82 19.54 -19.52
CA ARG A 73 10.47 19.52 -20.85
C ARG A 73 9.63 20.17 -21.94
N GLN A 74 8.32 20.20 -21.78
CA GLN A 74 7.40 20.85 -22.72
C GLN A 74 7.13 22.31 -22.39
N ASP A 75 7.69 22.81 -21.27
CA ASP A 75 7.40 24.15 -20.73
C ASP A 75 5.89 24.36 -20.54
N LYS A 76 5.20 23.33 -20.02
CA LYS A 76 3.76 23.32 -19.74
C LYS A 76 3.48 23.18 -18.27
N PRO A 77 2.44 23.86 -17.75
CA PRO A 77 1.94 23.58 -16.42
C PRO A 77 1.31 22.18 -16.33
N LEU A 78 1.24 21.64 -15.11
CA LEU A 78 0.44 20.43 -14.86
C LEU A 78 -1.04 20.73 -15.16
N PRO A 79 -1.82 19.75 -15.68
CA PRO A 79 -3.27 19.94 -15.91
C PRO A 79 -4.06 20.23 -14.64
N ARG A 80 -3.53 19.87 -13.47
CA ARG A 80 -4.11 20.10 -12.15
C ARG A 80 -2.98 20.29 -11.14
N SER A 81 -3.22 21.12 -10.10
CA SER A 81 -2.30 21.25 -8.97
C SER A 81 -2.09 19.90 -8.30
N VAL A 82 -0.84 19.60 -7.93
CA VAL A 82 -0.43 18.37 -7.27
C VAL A 82 0.17 18.70 -5.91
N TRP A 83 -0.32 18.03 -4.89
CA TRP A 83 0.29 18.01 -3.57
C TRP A 83 0.94 16.65 -3.36
N LEU A 84 2.26 16.62 -3.47
CA LEU A 84 3.07 15.40 -3.41
C LEU A 84 3.69 15.24 -2.03
N PHE A 85 3.32 14.16 -1.34
CA PHE A 85 3.97 13.77 -0.10
C PHE A 85 5.01 12.68 -0.35
N LEU A 86 6.26 12.98 -0.03
CA LEU A 86 7.39 12.05 -0.01
C LEU A 86 7.64 11.64 1.43
N GLY A 87 7.26 10.40 1.78
CA GLY A 87 7.15 9.93 3.15
C GLY A 87 8.50 9.61 3.80
N ASN A 88 8.91 8.34 3.80
CA ASN A 88 10.07 7.86 4.54
C ASN A 88 11.39 7.99 3.75
N VAL A 89 11.86 9.22 3.58
CA VAL A 89 13.12 9.54 2.90
C VAL A 89 14.33 8.80 3.52
N ALA A 90 14.32 8.61 4.83
CA ALA A 90 15.40 7.91 5.53
C ALA A 90 15.42 6.42 5.22
N ALA A 91 14.27 5.76 5.19
CA ALA A 91 14.16 4.36 4.81
C ALA A 91 14.43 4.15 3.32
N ALA A 92 14.06 5.11 2.45
CA ALA A 92 14.38 5.07 1.03
C ALA A 92 15.90 5.05 0.77
N ARG A 93 16.66 5.80 1.56
CA ARG A 93 18.13 5.76 1.52
C ARG A 93 18.68 4.34 1.72
N GLU A 94 18.12 3.60 2.67
CA GLU A 94 18.57 2.25 3.04
C GLU A 94 17.85 1.16 2.21
N ASN A 95 16.96 1.54 1.29
CA ASN A 95 16.11 0.62 0.53
C ASN A 95 15.36 -0.37 1.45
N ALA A 96 14.87 0.13 2.58
CA ALA A 96 14.16 -0.62 3.61
C ALA A 96 12.68 -0.18 3.68
N ARG A 97 11.80 -1.06 4.16
CA ARG A 97 10.40 -0.72 4.40
C ARG A 97 10.32 0.45 5.39
N HIS A 98 10.89 0.30 6.55
CA HIS A 98 11.16 1.33 7.55
C HIS A 98 12.50 1.05 8.24
N LEU A 99 13.03 1.99 9.00
CA LEU A 99 14.23 1.77 9.80
C LEU A 99 13.86 1.06 11.12
N PRO A 100 14.82 0.34 11.76
CA PRO A 100 14.54 -0.42 12.99
C PRO A 100 13.93 0.40 14.14
N ASP A 101 14.30 1.68 14.24
CA ASP A 101 13.83 2.59 15.30
C ASP A 101 12.64 3.46 14.86
N GLN A 102 12.03 3.18 13.72
CA GLN A 102 10.88 3.90 13.18
C GLN A 102 9.64 3.01 13.16
N PRO A 103 8.45 3.59 13.36
CA PRO A 103 7.22 2.88 13.05
C PRO A 103 7.07 2.70 11.54
N ASP A 104 6.25 1.73 11.14
CA ASP A 104 5.78 1.65 9.76
C ASP A 104 4.96 2.89 9.41
N TYR A 105 5.41 3.68 8.40
CA TYR A 105 4.75 4.92 8.01
C TYR A 105 3.35 4.72 7.42
N ASN A 106 2.97 3.49 7.08
CA ASN A 106 1.59 3.19 6.71
C ASN A 106 0.79 2.48 7.82
N ARG A 107 1.20 2.66 9.10
CA ARG A 107 0.50 2.20 10.32
C ARG A 107 0.35 3.30 11.39
N ILE A 108 0.58 4.57 11.03
CA ILE A 108 0.60 5.69 12.00
C ILE A 108 -0.49 6.75 11.77
N TRP A 109 -1.41 6.55 10.83
CA TRP A 109 -2.38 7.58 10.41
C TRP A 109 -3.59 7.74 11.34
N LYS A 110 -3.68 6.97 12.39
CA LYS A 110 -4.74 7.05 13.41
C LYS A 110 -4.28 7.72 14.72
N GLY A 111 -3.04 8.17 14.75
CA GLY A 111 -2.42 8.74 15.94
C GLY A 111 -1.65 7.70 16.77
N GLY A 112 -0.89 8.18 17.75
CA GLY A 112 -0.04 7.36 18.61
C GLY A 112 1.03 8.19 19.33
N THR A 113 2.10 7.55 19.80
CA THR A 113 3.13 8.16 20.66
C THR A 113 4.50 8.36 20.00
N PHE A 114 4.70 7.82 18.79
CA PHE A 114 5.96 8.03 18.06
C PHE A 114 6.09 9.48 17.58
N PRO A 115 7.33 10.01 17.44
CA PRO A 115 7.56 11.35 16.90
C PRO A 115 6.90 11.61 15.54
N GLU A 116 6.79 10.57 14.72
CA GLU A 116 6.19 10.58 13.40
C GLU A 116 4.69 10.86 13.41
N HIS A 117 3.97 10.58 14.53
CA HIS A 117 2.56 10.92 14.65
C HIS A 117 2.33 12.44 14.61
N ARG A 118 3.29 13.24 15.07
CA ARG A 118 3.20 14.71 14.96
C ARG A 118 3.25 15.15 13.50
N LEU A 119 4.16 14.56 12.71
CA LEU A 119 4.25 14.78 11.27
C LEU A 119 2.91 14.48 10.58
N VAL A 120 2.34 13.29 10.88
CA VAL A 120 1.06 12.85 10.31
C VAL A 120 -0.05 13.81 10.69
N THR A 121 -0.14 14.22 11.97
CA THR A 121 -1.14 15.20 12.44
C THR A 121 -1.03 16.50 11.67
N GLN A 122 0.18 17.06 11.52
CA GLN A 122 0.40 18.29 10.74
C GLN A 122 -0.04 18.15 9.29
N LEU A 123 0.30 17.02 8.65
CA LEU A 123 -0.11 16.79 7.26
C LEU A 123 -1.63 16.68 7.13
N LEU A 124 -2.28 15.91 8.01
CA LEU A 124 -3.75 15.75 7.97
C LEU A 124 -4.47 17.08 8.23
N GLU A 125 -4.04 17.90 9.18
CA GLU A 125 -4.60 19.24 9.43
C GLU A 125 -4.53 20.14 8.19
N ILE A 126 -3.40 20.11 7.47
CA ILE A 126 -3.23 20.86 6.22
C ILE A 126 -4.17 20.34 5.14
N LEU A 127 -4.27 19.02 4.96
CA LEU A 127 -5.10 18.40 3.94
C LEU A 127 -6.60 18.59 4.23
N GLU A 128 -7.03 18.44 5.49
CA GLU A 128 -8.42 18.67 5.91
C GLU A 128 -8.87 20.13 5.73
N SER A 129 -7.96 21.09 5.97
CA SER A 129 -8.26 22.51 5.78
C SER A 129 -8.36 22.91 4.30
N THR A 130 -8.03 22.01 3.38
CA THR A 130 -8.01 22.27 1.94
C THR A 130 -8.97 21.33 1.23
N THR A 131 -9.80 21.87 0.33
CA THR A 131 -10.60 21.00 -0.56
C THR A 131 -9.65 20.24 -1.47
N MET A 132 -9.69 18.90 -1.45
CA MET A 132 -8.92 18.04 -2.31
C MET A 132 -9.76 17.51 -3.47
N PHE A 133 -9.18 17.40 -4.67
CA PHE A 133 -9.81 16.70 -5.78
C PHE A 133 -9.98 15.22 -5.48
N ALA A 134 -8.89 14.57 -5.11
CA ALA A 134 -8.79 13.21 -4.65
C ALA A 134 -7.40 12.96 -4.04
N GLY A 135 -7.19 11.77 -3.45
CA GLY A 135 -5.91 11.31 -2.96
C GLY A 135 -5.54 9.93 -3.49
N VAL A 136 -4.25 9.70 -3.72
CA VAL A 136 -3.69 8.38 -4.02
C VAL A 136 -2.45 8.12 -3.18
N ASP A 137 -2.38 6.92 -2.61
CA ASP A 137 -1.18 6.38 -1.97
C ASP A 137 -0.62 5.26 -2.83
N ILE A 138 0.66 5.36 -3.23
CA ILE A 138 1.26 4.49 -4.23
C ILE A 138 2.25 3.55 -3.58
N HIS A 139 1.98 2.25 -3.69
CA HIS A 139 2.76 1.16 -3.13
C HIS A 139 3.27 0.16 -4.17
N ASN A 140 4.24 -0.64 -3.73
CA ASN A 140 4.65 -1.87 -4.39
C ASN A 140 4.31 -3.08 -3.51
N THR A 141 4.15 -4.23 -4.13
CA THR A 141 4.00 -5.51 -3.42
C THR A 141 5.32 -6.26 -3.34
N SER A 142 5.56 -6.98 -2.24
CA SER A 142 6.74 -7.85 -2.11
C SER A 142 6.59 -9.15 -2.92
N GLY A 143 5.41 -9.77 -2.88
CA GLY A 143 5.09 -10.98 -3.65
C GLY A 143 4.47 -10.67 -5.02
N LYS A 144 4.32 -11.70 -5.85
CA LYS A 144 3.65 -11.59 -7.15
C LYS A 144 2.15 -11.32 -6.95
N ASN A 145 1.72 -10.12 -7.27
CA ASN A 145 0.33 -9.72 -7.33
C ASN A 145 0.06 -9.02 -8.68
N PRO A 146 -1.17 -9.04 -9.21
CA PRO A 146 -1.53 -8.15 -10.30
C PRO A 146 -1.45 -6.69 -9.83
N HIS A 147 -1.50 -5.73 -10.75
CA HIS A 147 -1.79 -4.34 -10.39
C HIS A 147 -3.25 -4.25 -9.92
N TYR A 148 -3.51 -3.62 -8.78
CA TYR A 148 -4.87 -3.46 -8.25
C TYR A 148 -5.00 -2.21 -7.41
N ALA A 149 -6.24 -1.72 -7.28
CA ALA A 149 -6.55 -0.60 -6.40
C ALA A 149 -7.18 -1.11 -5.10
N CYS A 150 -6.85 -0.46 -3.98
CA CYS A 150 -7.50 -0.67 -2.69
C CYS A 150 -8.40 0.51 -2.36
N VAL A 151 -9.63 0.23 -1.93
CA VAL A 151 -10.61 1.23 -1.54
C VAL A 151 -11.13 0.97 -0.13
N ASN A 152 -11.47 2.05 0.58
CA ASN A 152 -11.99 1.98 1.93
C ASN A 152 -13.51 2.23 2.01
N LYS A 153 -14.12 2.69 0.91
CA LYS A 153 -15.56 2.89 0.74
C LYS A 153 -15.98 2.33 -0.61
N LEU A 154 -17.19 1.78 -0.68
CA LEU A 154 -17.75 1.18 -1.91
C LEU A 154 -18.59 2.18 -2.71
N ASP A 155 -18.42 3.47 -2.44
CA ASP A 155 -19.10 4.54 -3.15
C ASP A 155 -18.56 4.71 -4.59
N GLY A 156 -19.42 5.23 -5.47
CA GLY A 156 -19.08 5.42 -6.88
C GLY A 156 -17.76 6.14 -7.14
N PRO A 157 -17.44 7.26 -6.47
CA PRO A 157 -16.16 7.94 -6.65
C PRO A 157 -14.93 7.07 -6.35
N PHE A 158 -14.95 6.30 -5.24
CA PHE A 158 -13.84 5.40 -4.87
C PHE A 158 -13.65 4.29 -5.91
N ILE A 159 -14.75 3.65 -6.31
CA ILE A 159 -14.74 2.59 -7.33
C ILE A 159 -14.26 3.14 -8.67
N ASN A 160 -14.74 4.32 -9.09
CA ASN A 160 -14.38 4.90 -10.38
C ASN A 160 -12.92 5.38 -10.41
N LEU A 161 -12.41 5.94 -9.31
CA LEU A 161 -11.00 6.29 -9.22
C LEU A 161 -10.12 5.04 -9.26
N GLY A 162 -10.49 3.98 -8.52
CA GLY A 162 -9.77 2.69 -8.55
C GLY A 162 -9.77 2.04 -9.94
N LYS A 163 -10.89 2.13 -10.69
CA LYS A 163 -11.01 1.60 -12.06
C LYS A 163 -10.07 2.26 -13.06
N LEU A 164 -9.68 3.50 -12.86
CA LEU A 164 -8.69 4.16 -13.72
C LEU A 164 -7.33 3.45 -13.63
N PHE A 165 -7.01 2.91 -12.46
CA PHE A 165 -5.77 2.17 -12.27
C PHE A 165 -5.89 0.71 -12.68
N SER A 166 -6.95 0.02 -12.24
CA SER A 166 -7.08 -1.43 -12.48
C SER A 166 -8.54 -1.89 -12.53
N PRO A 167 -8.88 -2.89 -13.37
CA PRO A 167 -10.17 -3.58 -13.31
C PRO A 167 -10.33 -4.44 -12.05
N THR A 168 -9.28 -4.57 -11.22
CA THR A 168 -9.30 -5.32 -9.96
C THR A 168 -9.23 -4.36 -8.79
N ILE A 169 -10.22 -4.44 -7.90
CA ILE A 169 -10.35 -3.58 -6.72
C ILE A 169 -10.46 -4.45 -5.47
N VAL A 170 -9.73 -4.09 -4.44
CA VAL A 170 -9.82 -4.68 -3.10
C VAL A 170 -10.47 -3.68 -2.16
N TYR A 171 -11.62 -4.01 -1.63
CA TYR A 171 -12.24 -3.29 -0.52
C TYR A 171 -11.70 -3.82 0.79
N PHE A 172 -11.26 -2.93 1.69
CA PHE A 172 -10.78 -3.30 3.01
C PHE A 172 -11.15 -2.27 4.08
N THR A 173 -11.29 -2.75 5.30
CA THR A 173 -11.55 -1.93 6.50
C THR A 173 -10.40 -2.01 7.51
N ARG A 174 -9.53 -3.00 7.39
CA ARG A 174 -8.31 -3.21 8.19
C ARG A 174 -7.12 -3.51 7.28
N PRO A 175 -5.91 -3.00 7.64
CA PRO A 175 -5.60 -2.12 8.77
C PRO A 175 -6.28 -0.75 8.65
N ASP A 176 -6.64 -0.11 9.78
CA ASP A 176 -7.34 1.18 9.78
C ASP A 176 -6.41 2.37 10.08
N GLU A 177 -5.14 2.10 10.29
CA GLU A 177 -4.08 3.08 10.55
C GLU A 177 -3.35 3.55 9.28
N VAL A 178 -3.88 3.24 8.09
CA VAL A 178 -3.26 3.58 6.80
C VAL A 178 -3.72 4.96 6.29
N ILE A 179 -2.87 5.61 5.48
CA ILE A 179 -3.14 6.96 4.95
C ILE A 179 -4.44 7.04 4.16
N SER A 180 -4.73 6.06 3.29
CA SER A 180 -5.94 6.10 2.46
C SER A 180 -7.23 6.09 3.30
N ARG A 181 -7.21 5.43 4.47
CA ARG A 181 -8.31 5.48 5.42
C ARG A 181 -8.48 6.86 6.05
N ALA A 182 -7.40 7.49 6.49
CA ALA A 182 -7.45 8.83 7.05
C ALA A 182 -7.95 9.85 6.01
N LEU A 183 -7.45 9.80 4.79
CA LEU A 183 -7.89 10.66 3.69
C LEU A 183 -9.36 10.42 3.31
N ALA A 184 -9.85 9.18 3.39
CA ALA A 184 -11.23 8.84 3.05
C ALA A 184 -12.28 9.52 3.94
N GLU A 185 -11.90 10.12 5.05
CA GLU A 185 -12.82 10.88 5.91
C GLU A 185 -13.19 12.23 5.29
N PHE A 186 -12.37 12.82 4.43
CA PHE A 186 -12.62 14.13 3.84
C PHE A 186 -12.47 14.22 2.32
N CYS A 187 -11.89 13.24 1.65
CA CYS A 187 -11.84 13.20 0.17
C CYS A 187 -11.95 11.77 -0.38
N THR A 188 -12.16 11.65 -1.69
CA THR A 188 -12.05 10.35 -2.37
C THR A 188 -10.58 9.96 -2.41
N ALA A 189 -10.21 8.89 -1.69
CA ALA A 189 -8.83 8.43 -1.62
C ALA A 189 -8.71 6.91 -1.78
N ILE A 190 -7.67 6.48 -2.49
CA ILE A 190 -7.37 5.07 -2.75
C ILE A 190 -5.90 4.78 -2.50
N THR A 191 -5.58 3.52 -2.25
CA THR A 191 -4.21 3.00 -2.40
C THR A 191 -4.11 2.24 -3.71
N ILE A 192 -2.99 2.34 -4.42
CA ILE A 192 -2.70 1.52 -5.59
C ILE A 192 -1.46 0.67 -5.35
N GLU A 193 -1.56 -0.59 -5.76
CA GLU A 193 -0.50 -1.59 -5.68
C GLU A 193 0.05 -1.84 -7.07
N SER A 194 1.23 -1.30 -7.33
CA SER A 194 1.83 -1.20 -8.67
C SER A 194 2.74 -2.38 -9.01
N GLY A 195 2.48 -3.56 -8.44
CA GLY A 195 3.30 -4.74 -8.63
C GLY A 195 4.61 -4.69 -7.83
N GLN A 196 5.54 -5.58 -8.13
CA GLN A 196 6.83 -5.61 -7.44
C GLN A 196 7.69 -4.40 -7.84
N ALA A 197 8.54 -3.91 -6.92
CA ALA A 197 9.42 -2.74 -7.14
C ALA A 197 10.34 -2.85 -8.38
N ARG A 198 10.52 -4.06 -8.92
CA ARG A 198 11.31 -4.32 -10.14
C ARG A 198 10.44 -4.63 -11.37
N ASP A 199 9.12 -4.47 -11.25
CA ASP A 199 8.23 -4.65 -12.39
C ASP A 199 8.54 -3.57 -13.44
N PRO A 200 8.96 -3.95 -14.66
CA PRO A 200 9.34 -2.99 -15.70
C PRO A 200 8.16 -2.15 -16.19
N PHE A 201 6.93 -2.61 -15.97
CA PHE A 201 5.70 -1.92 -16.39
C PHE A 201 5.07 -1.10 -15.27
N GLY A 202 5.50 -1.26 -14.02
CA GLY A 202 4.88 -0.60 -12.86
C GLY A 202 4.93 0.92 -12.94
N VAL A 203 6.08 1.49 -13.32
CA VAL A 203 6.28 2.94 -13.43
C VAL A 203 5.39 3.54 -14.52
N ASP A 204 5.37 2.94 -15.71
CA ASP A 204 4.58 3.44 -16.84
C ASP A 204 3.08 3.33 -16.53
N HIS A 205 2.64 2.24 -15.90
CA HIS A 205 1.24 2.06 -15.51
C HIS A 205 0.77 3.09 -14.48
N VAL A 206 1.61 3.40 -13.49
CA VAL A 206 1.34 4.47 -12.52
C VAL A 206 1.32 5.84 -13.20
N LEU A 207 2.26 6.10 -14.12
CA LEU A 207 2.31 7.35 -14.88
C LEU A 207 1.01 7.56 -15.68
N ASP A 208 0.57 6.56 -16.45
CA ASP A 208 -0.69 6.60 -17.21
C ASP A 208 -1.90 6.89 -16.30
N PHE A 209 -1.95 6.27 -15.13
CA PHE A 209 -3.00 6.53 -14.14
C PHE A 209 -2.97 7.97 -13.63
N LEU A 210 -1.80 8.50 -13.27
CA LEU A 210 -1.65 9.87 -12.79
C LEU A 210 -2.06 10.89 -13.85
N GLU A 211 -1.64 10.69 -15.11
CA GLU A 211 -2.04 11.57 -16.23
C GLU A 211 -3.56 11.57 -16.44
N GLN A 212 -4.19 10.39 -16.39
CA GLN A 212 -5.66 10.29 -16.45
C GLN A 212 -6.33 11.05 -15.30
N CYS A 213 -5.84 10.91 -14.06
CA CYS A 213 -6.39 11.61 -12.91
C CYS A 213 -6.27 13.14 -13.04
N LEU A 214 -5.12 13.65 -13.48
CA LEU A 214 -4.89 15.09 -13.67
C LEU A 214 -5.77 15.69 -14.77
N ALA A 215 -6.10 14.92 -15.80
CA ALA A 215 -6.95 15.36 -16.91
C ALA A 215 -8.44 15.46 -16.55
N LEU A 216 -8.92 14.68 -15.55
CA LEU A 216 -10.32 14.66 -15.15
C LEU A 216 -10.81 16.03 -14.67
N ASP A 217 -12.04 16.41 -15.01
CA ASP A 217 -12.71 17.55 -14.40
C ASP A 217 -13.38 17.17 -13.08
N SER A 218 -13.92 15.96 -13.01
CA SER A 218 -14.54 15.40 -11.79
C SER A 218 -14.51 13.88 -11.81
N ILE A 219 -14.51 13.25 -10.65
CA ILE A 219 -14.66 11.80 -10.53
C ILE A 219 -16.15 11.45 -10.67
N PRO A 220 -16.53 10.52 -11.59
CA PRO A 220 -17.93 10.13 -11.77
C PRO A 220 -18.52 9.55 -10.48
N LYS A 221 -19.76 9.99 -10.14
CA LYS A 221 -20.42 9.56 -8.90
C LYS A 221 -21.11 8.21 -9.00
N ASN A 222 -21.51 7.78 -10.21
CA ASN A 222 -22.24 6.54 -10.41
C ASN A 222 -21.27 5.40 -10.72
N ALA A 223 -21.35 4.31 -9.95
CA ALA A 223 -20.54 3.11 -10.15
C ALA A 223 -20.96 2.27 -11.38
N ASN A 224 -22.12 2.52 -11.97
CA ASN A 224 -22.77 1.71 -13.01
C ASN A 224 -22.25 2.00 -14.44
N ASN A 225 -20.96 2.15 -14.64
CA ASN A 225 -20.37 2.27 -15.97
C ASN A 225 -20.11 0.88 -16.60
N PRO A 226 -20.16 0.74 -17.93
CA PRO A 226 -19.81 -0.49 -18.62
C PRO A 226 -18.42 -0.99 -18.19
N GLY A 227 -18.28 -2.31 -17.96
CA GLY A 227 -17.03 -2.88 -17.45
C GLY A 227 -16.91 -2.76 -15.94
N ALA A 228 -17.88 -3.29 -15.18
CA ALA A 228 -17.80 -3.40 -13.73
C ALA A 228 -16.47 -4.05 -13.30
N PRO A 229 -15.74 -3.48 -12.32
CA PRO A 229 -14.50 -4.06 -11.86
C PRO A 229 -14.76 -5.38 -11.12
N LYS A 230 -13.73 -6.21 -11.05
CA LYS A 230 -13.72 -7.34 -10.11
C LYS A 230 -13.43 -6.78 -8.72
N VAL A 231 -14.41 -6.83 -7.83
CA VAL A 231 -14.24 -6.37 -6.46
C VAL A 231 -14.05 -7.56 -5.53
N TYR A 232 -13.06 -7.48 -4.67
CA TYR A 232 -12.81 -8.40 -3.57
C TYR A 232 -12.95 -7.65 -2.26
N HIS A 233 -13.49 -8.32 -1.24
CA HIS A 233 -13.49 -7.83 0.13
C HIS A 233 -12.41 -8.56 0.91
N SER A 234 -11.45 -7.85 1.46
CA SER A 234 -10.44 -8.37 2.38
C SER A 234 -11.08 -8.58 3.75
N ILE A 235 -11.29 -9.85 4.13
CA ILE A 235 -12.07 -10.22 5.32
C ILE A 235 -11.22 -10.67 6.49
N ALA A 236 -9.97 -11.07 6.25
CA ALA A 236 -9.03 -11.48 7.29
C ALA A 236 -7.59 -11.40 6.79
N ARG A 237 -6.63 -11.43 7.72
CA ARG A 237 -5.20 -11.56 7.46
C ARG A 237 -4.62 -12.74 8.22
N ILE A 238 -3.56 -13.34 7.69
CA ILE A 238 -2.84 -14.44 8.31
C ILE A 238 -1.58 -13.86 8.97
N GLU A 239 -1.51 -13.95 10.29
CA GLU A 239 -0.37 -13.52 11.09
C GLU A 239 0.48 -14.72 11.48
N VAL A 240 1.78 -14.55 11.48
CA VAL A 240 2.74 -15.50 12.04
C VAL A 240 3.09 -15.05 13.46
N PRO A 241 3.37 -15.98 14.40
CA PRO A 241 3.81 -15.60 15.73
C PRO A 241 5.13 -14.82 15.70
N ASP A 242 5.30 -13.90 16.66
CA ASP A 242 6.56 -13.19 16.86
C ASP A 242 7.71 -14.20 17.10
N ASP A 243 8.92 -13.82 16.70
CA ASP A 243 10.16 -14.59 16.85
C ASP A 243 10.15 -16.00 16.24
N CYS A 244 9.16 -16.33 15.39
CA CYS A 244 9.15 -17.62 14.70
C CYS A 244 10.10 -17.62 13.49
N ARG A 245 10.61 -18.79 13.16
CA ARG A 245 11.44 -19.02 11.97
C ARG A 245 10.58 -19.60 10.86
N ILE A 246 10.52 -18.90 9.74
CA ILE A 246 9.76 -19.34 8.58
C ILE A 246 10.68 -19.75 7.43
N GLY A 247 10.22 -20.69 6.60
CA GLY A 247 10.88 -21.14 5.39
C GLY A 247 9.88 -21.39 4.26
N PHE A 248 10.42 -21.75 3.10
CA PHE A 248 9.65 -22.03 1.89
C PHE A 248 10.17 -23.31 1.23
N GLY A 249 9.26 -24.14 0.69
CA GLY A 249 9.58 -25.45 0.13
C GLY A 249 9.07 -26.58 1.03
N GLU A 250 9.53 -27.82 0.78
CA GLU A 250 8.99 -29.03 1.43
C GLU A 250 9.70 -29.44 2.74
N SER A 251 10.75 -28.74 3.14
CA SER A 251 11.60 -29.15 4.28
C SER A 251 11.31 -28.35 5.53
N CYS A 252 10.97 -29.02 6.63
CA CYS A 252 10.83 -28.45 7.97
C CYS A 252 12.15 -28.36 8.75
N GLN A 253 13.27 -28.27 8.10
CA GLN A 253 14.56 -28.20 8.81
C GLN A 253 14.78 -26.78 9.36
N GLU A 254 14.96 -26.69 10.66
CA GLU A 254 15.31 -25.47 11.41
C GLU A 254 14.27 -24.34 11.34
N THR A 255 13.02 -24.61 10.91
CA THR A 255 11.91 -23.64 10.83
C THR A 255 10.77 -24.03 11.76
N ASP A 256 9.96 -23.06 12.14
CA ASP A 256 8.73 -23.27 12.91
C ASP A 256 7.52 -23.44 11.98
N PHE A 257 7.53 -22.72 10.86
CA PHE A 257 6.60 -22.88 9.75
C PHE A 257 7.35 -22.94 8.43
N ASN A 258 6.87 -23.78 7.52
CA ASN A 258 7.37 -23.84 6.17
C ASN A 258 6.21 -23.74 5.18
N PHE A 259 6.24 -22.77 4.29
CA PHE A 259 5.17 -22.55 3.32
C PHE A 259 5.54 -23.15 1.97
N VAL A 260 4.52 -23.46 1.16
CA VAL A 260 4.75 -24.01 -0.18
C VAL A 260 5.57 -23.04 -1.04
N GLU A 261 6.45 -23.57 -1.88
CA GLU A 261 7.35 -22.76 -2.72
C GLU A 261 6.57 -21.86 -3.70
N ASN A 262 5.43 -22.34 -4.19
CA ASN A 262 4.58 -21.61 -5.12
C ASN A 262 3.54 -20.69 -4.43
N LEU A 263 3.74 -20.33 -3.17
CA LEU A 263 2.82 -19.54 -2.35
C LEU A 263 2.30 -18.29 -3.07
N GLU A 264 3.19 -17.53 -3.71
CA GLU A 264 2.83 -16.29 -4.40
C GLU A 264 1.93 -16.51 -5.62
N SER A 265 1.94 -17.70 -6.22
CA SER A 265 1.05 -18.03 -7.34
C SER A 265 -0.41 -18.19 -6.94
N MET A 266 -0.70 -18.25 -5.64
CA MET A 266 -2.05 -18.29 -5.10
C MET A 266 -2.72 -16.92 -5.06
N ASN A 267 -1.95 -15.83 -5.13
CA ASN A 267 -2.48 -14.47 -5.07
C ASN A 267 -3.50 -14.20 -6.18
N PHE A 268 -4.67 -13.68 -5.81
CA PHE A 268 -5.81 -13.37 -6.71
C PHE A 268 -6.38 -14.58 -7.49
N VAL A 269 -6.00 -15.79 -7.09
CA VAL A 269 -6.54 -17.05 -7.61
C VAL A 269 -7.37 -17.72 -6.51
N GLU A 270 -8.61 -18.10 -6.83
CA GLU A 270 -9.46 -18.79 -5.88
C GLU A 270 -8.86 -20.15 -5.54
N GLN A 271 -8.53 -20.33 -4.27
CA GLN A 271 -8.02 -21.57 -3.71
C GLN A 271 -9.17 -22.40 -3.17
N ALA A 272 -9.21 -23.67 -3.54
CA ALA A 272 -10.25 -24.57 -3.07
C ALA A 272 -10.06 -24.95 -1.59
N GLU A 273 -11.12 -25.43 -0.97
CA GLU A 273 -11.03 -26.15 0.29
C GLU A 273 -10.00 -27.29 0.19
N ASN A 274 -9.28 -27.53 1.26
CA ASN A 274 -8.22 -28.52 1.40
C ASN A 274 -6.91 -28.20 0.65
N THR A 275 -6.76 -26.97 0.07
CA THR A 275 -5.49 -26.53 -0.53
C THR A 275 -4.40 -26.49 0.56
N LEU A 276 -3.24 -27.09 0.26
CA LEU A 276 -2.05 -27.04 1.11
C LEU A 276 -1.40 -25.67 1.01
N VAL A 277 -1.17 -25.03 2.16
CA VAL A 277 -0.50 -23.73 2.28
C VAL A 277 0.94 -23.89 2.78
N GLY A 278 1.18 -24.93 3.58
CA GLY A 278 2.49 -25.19 4.16
C GLY A 278 2.46 -26.25 5.25
N TRP A 279 3.48 -26.22 6.09
CA TRP A 279 3.65 -27.16 7.21
C TRP A 279 3.95 -26.39 8.49
N ARG A 280 3.34 -26.86 9.56
CA ARG A 280 3.62 -26.45 10.94
C ARG A 280 4.70 -27.39 11.48
N CYS A 281 5.94 -26.96 11.48
CA CYS A 281 7.11 -27.74 11.90
C CYS A 281 7.24 -27.73 13.43
N ASN A 282 6.82 -26.65 14.08
CA ASN A 282 6.76 -26.54 15.53
C ASN A 282 5.30 -26.70 16.02
N PRO A 283 4.94 -27.85 16.66
CA PRO A 283 3.56 -28.10 17.07
C PRO A 283 3.05 -27.18 18.18
N ASN A 284 3.93 -26.43 18.86
CA ASN A 284 3.56 -25.50 19.93
C ASN A 284 3.11 -24.12 19.39
N LEU A 285 3.41 -23.80 18.13
CA LEU A 285 3.03 -22.54 17.50
C LEU A 285 1.84 -22.73 16.56
N LYS A 286 1.03 -21.70 16.39
CA LYS A 286 -0.09 -21.64 15.45
C LYS A 286 -0.07 -20.30 14.73
N LEU A 287 -0.46 -20.29 13.47
CA LEU A 287 -0.81 -19.06 12.75
C LEU A 287 -2.09 -18.50 13.35
N ALA A 288 -2.23 -17.19 13.38
CA ALA A 288 -3.48 -16.52 13.66
C ALA A 288 -4.11 -16.04 12.36
N VAL A 289 -5.42 -16.24 12.20
CA VAL A 289 -6.21 -15.59 11.15
C VAL A 289 -7.12 -14.59 11.83
N VAL A 290 -6.83 -13.30 11.63
CA VAL A 290 -7.52 -12.20 12.32
C VAL A 290 -8.45 -11.49 11.35
N ASP A 291 -9.73 -11.38 11.71
CA ASP A 291 -10.75 -10.75 10.88
C ASP A 291 -10.68 -9.21 10.94
N GLU A 292 -11.55 -8.55 10.17
CA GLU A 292 -11.67 -7.08 10.12
C GLU A 292 -12.11 -6.43 11.45
N HIS A 293 -12.54 -7.24 12.44
CA HIS A 293 -12.91 -6.77 13.77
C HIS A 293 -11.80 -7.05 14.82
N GLY A 294 -10.66 -7.60 14.39
CA GLY A 294 -9.54 -7.95 15.26
C GLY A 294 -9.76 -9.25 16.04
N LYS A 295 -10.72 -10.09 15.63
CA LYS A 295 -11.04 -11.36 16.26
C LYS A 295 -10.26 -12.49 15.58
N ASP A 296 -9.67 -13.38 16.37
CA ASP A 296 -9.12 -14.63 15.86
C ASP A 296 -10.25 -15.54 15.34
N VAL A 297 -10.18 -15.85 14.06
CA VAL A 297 -11.12 -16.70 13.33
C VAL A 297 -10.40 -17.88 12.65
N SER A 298 -9.21 -18.24 13.11
CA SER A 298 -8.33 -19.25 12.53
C SER A 298 -9.03 -20.56 12.25
N GLU A 299 -9.89 -21.04 13.18
CA GLU A 299 -10.64 -22.29 13.03
C GLU A 299 -11.62 -22.27 11.85
N GLY A 300 -11.99 -21.08 11.36
CA GLY A 300 -12.86 -20.90 10.19
C GLY A 300 -12.13 -20.89 8.83
N PHE A 301 -10.79 -20.91 8.82
CA PHE A 301 -9.98 -20.75 7.62
C PHE A 301 -8.90 -21.80 7.42
N ILE A 302 -8.26 -22.24 8.49
CA ILE A 302 -7.12 -23.16 8.42
C ILE A 302 -7.28 -24.36 9.37
N SER A 303 -6.76 -25.50 8.95
CA SER A 303 -6.64 -26.69 9.78
C SER A 303 -5.20 -27.22 9.80
N TYR A 304 -4.90 -28.00 10.82
CA TYR A 304 -3.63 -28.67 10.98
C TYR A 304 -3.86 -30.20 11.01
N THR A 305 -3.41 -30.88 9.98
CA THR A 305 -3.55 -32.35 9.88
C THR A 305 -2.19 -32.94 9.54
N ASN A 306 -1.64 -33.79 10.41
CA ASN A 306 -0.30 -34.39 10.26
C ASN A 306 0.83 -33.36 10.01
N GLY A 307 0.72 -32.18 10.64
CA GLY A 307 1.66 -31.08 10.44
C GLY A 307 1.37 -30.19 9.23
N GLU A 308 0.52 -30.60 8.30
CA GLU A 308 0.13 -29.79 7.15
C GLU A 308 -0.82 -28.64 7.56
N ILE A 309 -0.65 -27.49 6.95
CA ILE A 309 -1.53 -26.32 7.06
C ILE A 309 -2.39 -26.29 5.81
N ARG A 310 -3.71 -26.48 5.97
CA ARG A 310 -4.65 -26.55 4.85
C ARG A 310 -5.79 -25.56 5.04
N LEU A 311 -6.26 -25.01 3.91
CA LEU A 311 -7.50 -24.22 3.89
C LEU A 311 -8.70 -25.12 4.18
N ILE A 312 -9.67 -24.64 4.96
CA ILE A 312 -10.91 -25.39 5.25
C ILE A 312 -12.13 -24.86 4.49
N ARG A 313 -11.89 -23.86 3.64
CA ARG A 313 -12.92 -23.27 2.77
C ARG A 313 -12.27 -22.66 1.53
N SER A 314 -13.06 -22.48 0.48
CA SER A 314 -12.62 -21.73 -0.70
C SER A 314 -12.41 -20.26 -0.35
N ILE A 315 -11.29 -19.68 -0.79
CA ILE A 315 -10.88 -18.30 -0.50
C ILE A 315 -9.94 -17.76 -1.59
N VAL A 316 -9.88 -16.45 -1.75
CA VAL A 316 -8.92 -15.78 -2.64
C VAL A 316 -7.87 -15.07 -1.81
N PRO A 317 -6.61 -15.54 -1.81
CA PRO A 317 -5.52 -14.83 -1.11
C PRO A 317 -5.02 -13.60 -1.88
N SER A 318 -4.40 -12.68 -1.16
CA SER A 318 -3.58 -11.60 -1.72
C SER A 318 -2.38 -11.31 -0.83
N MET A 319 -1.39 -10.63 -1.38
CA MET A 319 -0.17 -10.19 -0.68
C MET A 319 0.68 -11.33 -0.12
N LEU A 320 0.38 -12.60 -0.41
CA LEU A 320 1.26 -13.70 -0.07
C LEU A 320 2.63 -13.49 -0.70
N THR A 321 3.68 -13.64 0.10
CA THR A 321 5.06 -13.42 -0.34
C THR A 321 6.00 -14.49 0.21
N THR A 322 7.04 -14.79 -0.55
CA THR A 322 8.16 -15.62 -0.10
C THR A 322 9.32 -14.81 0.47
N TYR A 323 9.14 -13.51 0.63
CA TYR A 323 10.12 -12.64 1.29
C TYR A 323 9.89 -12.61 2.81
N ALA A 324 10.60 -13.49 3.50
CA ALA A 324 10.45 -13.72 4.94
C ALA A 324 10.45 -12.44 5.82
N PRO A 325 11.31 -11.43 5.58
CA PRO A 325 11.27 -10.21 6.40
C PRO A 325 9.90 -9.54 6.40
N ASN A 326 9.21 -9.42 5.27
CA ASN A 326 7.88 -8.79 5.23
C ASN A 326 6.81 -9.64 5.94
N VAL A 327 6.93 -10.99 5.87
CA VAL A 327 6.01 -11.88 6.59
C VAL A 327 6.12 -11.71 8.09
N LEU A 328 7.34 -11.55 8.60
CA LEU A 328 7.62 -11.39 10.04
C LEU A 328 7.31 -9.97 10.53
N ASP A 329 7.42 -8.98 9.66
CA ASP A 329 7.23 -7.57 9.99
C ASP A 329 5.75 -7.13 9.93
N ASP A 330 4.93 -7.76 9.08
CA ASP A 330 3.51 -7.41 8.89
C ASP A 330 2.59 -8.64 8.98
N CYS A 331 2.52 -9.46 7.94
CA CYS A 331 1.69 -10.67 7.89
C CYS A 331 2.09 -11.58 6.72
N LEU A 332 1.62 -12.84 6.74
CA LEU A 332 1.80 -13.76 5.62
C LEU A 332 1.02 -13.33 4.38
N GLY A 333 -0.16 -12.75 4.57
CA GLY A 333 -1.04 -12.28 3.50
C GLY A 333 -2.48 -12.11 3.97
N TYR A 334 -3.35 -11.70 3.04
CA TYR A 334 -4.76 -11.43 3.28
C TYR A 334 -5.65 -12.48 2.63
N LEU A 335 -6.81 -12.69 3.22
CA LEU A 335 -7.85 -13.58 2.73
C LEU A 335 -9.04 -12.75 2.27
N MET A 336 -9.47 -12.96 1.01
CA MET A 336 -10.50 -12.16 0.37
C MET A 336 -11.66 -13.04 -0.13
N GLN A 337 -12.82 -12.41 -0.26
CA GLN A 337 -14.00 -12.97 -0.94
C GLN A 337 -14.40 -12.05 -2.10
N ARG A 338 -15.00 -12.64 -3.15
CA ARG A 338 -15.62 -11.84 -4.23
C ARG A 338 -16.77 -11.02 -3.67
N TYR A 339 -16.81 -9.75 -4.05
CA TYR A 339 -17.86 -8.82 -3.65
C TYR A 339 -18.66 -8.37 -4.88
N ALA A 340 -19.97 -8.55 -4.82
CA ALA A 340 -20.88 -8.05 -5.86
C ALA A 340 -21.28 -6.60 -5.53
N LEU A 341 -20.89 -5.66 -6.37
CA LEU A 341 -21.42 -4.28 -6.29
C LEU A 341 -22.92 -4.31 -6.55
N LYS A 342 -23.68 -3.67 -5.67
CA LYS A 342 -25.15 -3.57 -5.75
C LYS A 342 -25.57 -2.38 -6.60
#